data_91b1674ca29e77846aac9e9c6a2e11ff
#
_entry.id   91b1674ca29e77846aac9e9c6a2e11ff
#
_cell.length_a   1.000
_cell.length_b   1.000
_cell.length_c   1.000
_cell.angle_alpha   90.00
_cell.angle_beta   90.00
_cell.angle_gamma   90.00
#
_symmetry.space_group_name_H-M   'P 1'
#
loop_
_entity.id
_entity.type
_entity.pdbx_description
1 polymer ?
#
loop_
_entity_poly.entity_id
_entity_poly.type
_entity_poly.pdbx_seq_one_letter_code
_entity_poly.pdbx_strand_id
1 'polypeptide(L)'
;MKKILISGTMSGSGKTTVSSILMSALENVAPFKVGPDYIDPTHHEVFTGHHSHNLDIFMTGEDAVRQIFEMYSQGRDISVVEGVMGLYDGIGNEKDNFSTAHLARVLDIPVILVVNAKAISTSIAAEVLGFKMFDERVNIKGVILNNVSSQKLYESLKEAVEKYTGIECLGYIPRNEQLATESRHLGLKQAFEEDNARKQELFKEIAQNCLNLERDRKSVV
;
A
#
# COMPACT_ATOMS: atom_id res chain seq x y z
N MET A 1 -17.68 -0.74 7.06
CA MET A 1 -16.74 0.25 6.51
C MET A 1 -15.60 -0.52 5.85
N LYS A 2 -15.31 -0.24 4.58
CA LYS A 2 -14.20 -0.90 3.88
C LYS A 2 -12.87 -0.30 4.33
N LYS A 3 -11.86 -1.14 4.49
CA LYS A 3 -10.53 -0.70 4.94
C LYS A 3 -9.46 -1.58 4.31
N ILE A 4 -8.37 -0.97 3.87
CA ILE A 4 -7.19 -1.65 3.33
C ILE A 4 -5.91 -0.97 3.82
N LEU A 5 -4.85 -1.76 4.01
CA LEU A 5 -3.53 -1.27 4.33
C LEU A 5 -2.55 -1.68 3.22
N ILE A 6 -1.88 -0.72 2.63
CA ILE A 6 -0.88 -0.93 1.59
C ILE A 6 0.49 -0.98 2.24
N SER A 7 1.14 -2.13 2.21
CA SER A 7 2.49 -2.31 2.73
C SER A 7 3.42 -2.92 1.69
N GLY A 8 4.68 -3.01 1.98
CA GLY A 8 5.65 -3.57 1.05
C GLY A 8 6.63 -4.51 1.74
N THR A 9 7.37 -5.26 0.94
CA THR A 9 8.40 -6.17 1.44
C THR A 9 9.65 -5.42 1.95
N MET A 10 9.84 -4.17 1.49
CA MET A 10 10.95 -3.30 1.91
C MET A 10 10.65 -1.83 1.63
N SER A 11 11.52 -0.94 2.10
CA SER A 11 11.55 0.45 1.61
C SER A 11 11.82 0.48 0.11
N GLY A 12 11.13 1.40 -0.61
CA GLY A 12 11.28 1.50 -2.07
C GLY A 12 10.55 0.41 -2.88
N SER A 13 9.75 -0.46 -2.26
CA SER A 13 8.93 -1.46 -2.99
C SER A 13 7.84 -0.83 -3.88
N GLY A 14 7.50 0.46 -3.67
CA GLY A 14 6.49 1.19 -4.44
C GLY A 14 5.16 1.41 -3.71
N LYS A 15 5.15 1.33 -2.38
CA LYS A 15 3.95 1.58 -1.55
C LYS A 15 3.27 2.89 -1.89
N THR A 16 4.02 4.00 -1.86
CA THR A 16 3.49 5.34 -2.12
C THR A 16 2.88 5.45 -3.52
N THR A 17 3.52 4.84 -4.53
CA THR A 17 2.97 4.79 -5.90
C THR A 17 1.64 4.03 -5.92
N VAL A 18 1.59 2.84 -5.32
CA VAL A 18 0.36 2.01 -5.27
C VAL A 18 -0.73 2.70 -4.48
N SER A 19 -0.43 3.26 -3.30
CA SER A 19 -1.39 4.02 -2.48
C SER A 19 -1.97 5.20 -3.25
N SER A 20 -1.12 5.98 -3.93
CA SER A 20 -1.55 7.13 -4.73
C SER A 20 -2.43 6.71 -5.91
N ILE A 21 -2.10 5.62 -6.60
CA ILE A 21 -2.91 5.06 -7.69
C ILE A 21 -4.29 4.65 -7.18
N LEU A 22 -4.36 3.93 -6.06
CA LEU A 22 -5.63 3.51 -5.46
C LEU A 22 -6.44 4.70 -4.98
N MET A 23 -5.83 5.66 -4.28
CA MET A 23 -6.48 6.88 -3.80
C MET A 23 -7.02 7.75 -4.95
N SER A 24 -6.33 7.76 -6.11
CA SER A 24 -6.79 8.50 -7.30
C SER A 24 -7.98 7.84 -8.01
N ALA A 25 -8.13 6.52 -7.88
CA ALA A 25 -9.14 5.73 -8.58
C ALA A 25 -10.40 5.43 -7.75
N LEU A 26 -10.29 5.55 -6.42
CA LEU A 26 -11.38 5.31 -5.49
C LEU A 26 -12.06 6.63 -5.12
N GLU A 27 -13.37 6.55 -4.83
CA GLU A 27 -14.16 7.71 -4.42
C GLU A 27 -14.30 7.77 -2.90
N ASN A 28 -14.43 8.98 -2.36
CA ASN A 28 -14.73 9.26 -0.95
C ASN A 28 -13.80 8.49 0.02
N VAL A 29 -12.48 8.55 -0.24
CA VAL A 29 -11.44 7.84 0.53
C VAL A 29 -11.11 8.57 1.82
N ALA A 30 -10.96 7.83 2.93
CA ALA A 30 -10.25 8.30 4.12
C ALA A 30 -8.77 7.90 4.00
N PRO A 31 -7.86 8.84 3.75
CA PRO A 31 -6.44 8.51 3.64
C PRO A 31 -5.74 8.55 5.00
N PHE A 32 -4.83 7.58 5.22
CA PHE A 32 -4.00 7.51 6.42
C PHE A 32 -2.56 7.13 6.08
N LYS A 33 -1.63 7.52 6.95
CA LYS A 33 -0.23 7.16 6.88
C LYS A 33 0.25 6.51 8.18
N VAL A 34 0.97 5.40 8.10
CA VAL A 34 1.62 4.78 9.28
C VAL A 34 2.86 5.59 9.65
N GLY A 35 2.99 5.88 10.96
CA GLY A 35 4.13 6.62 11.50
C GLY A 35 4.03 8.13 11.37
N PRO A 36 5.03 8.88 11.87
CA PRO A 36 5.06 10.34 11.88
C PRO A 36 5.61 10.87 10.54
N ASP A 37 4.76 10.96 9.53
CA ASP A 37 5.11 11.47 8.20
C ASP A 37 4.29 12.73 7.89
N TYR A 38 4.88 13.71 7.23
CA TYR A 38 4.21 14.95 6.83
C TYR A 38 4.30 15.20 5.31
N ILE A 39 4.96 14.32 4.55
CA ILE A 39 5.14 14.43 3.10
C ILE A 39 4.13 13.57 2.37
N ASP A 40 4.12 12.26 2.65
CA ASP A 40 3.16 11.34 2.03
C ASP A 40 1.70 11.80 2.28
N PRO A 41 1.31 12.32 3.48
CA PRO A 41 -0.01 12.93 3.68
C PRO A 41 -0.37 14.04 2.70
N THR A 42 0.57 14.90 2.27
CA THR A 42 0.26 15.95 1.28
C THR A 42 -0.07 15.38 -0.10
N HIS A 43 0.58 14.29 -0.50
CA HIS A 43 0.24 13.58 -1.73
C HIS A 43 -1.14 12.91 -1.63
N HIS A 44 -1.46 12.31 -0.47
CA HIS A 44 -2.78 11.73 -0.23
C HIS A 44 -3.90 12.76 -0.38
N GLU A 45 -3.71 13.98 0.16
CA GLU A 45 -4.68 15.06 0.06
C GLU A 45 -4.92 15.51 -1.38
N VAL A 46 -3.86 15.59 -2.19
CA VAL A 46 -3.97 15.93 -3.61
C VAL A 46 -4.82 14.91 -4.37
N PHE A 47 -4.67 13.62 -4.08
CA PHE A 47 -5.36 12.57 -4.81
C PHE A 47 -6.77 12.28 -4.30
N THR A 48 -7.05 12.52 -3.02
CA THR A 48 -8.35 12.23 -2.41
C THR A 48 -9.23 13.45 -2.21
N GLY A 49 -8.63 14.64 -2.14
CA GLY A 49 -9.31 15.86 -1.69
C GLY A 49 -9.64 15.88 -0.20
N HIS A 50 -9.06 14.94 0.57
CA HIS A 50 -9.31 14.79 2.00
C HIS A 50 -8.01 14.80 2.79
N HIS A 51 -8.06 15.39 3.98
CA HIS A 51 -6.92 15.45 4.89
C HIS A 51 -6.48 14.04 5.30
N SER A 52 -5.18 13.76 5.23
CA SER A 52 -4.58 12.49 5.61
C SER A 52 -4.06 12.53 7.05
N HIS A 53 -4.35 11.50 7.83
CA HIS A 53 -3.99 11.43 9.24
C HIS A 53 -2.91 10.39 9.49
N ASN A 54 -1.97 10.73 10.38
CA ASN A 54 -0.92 9.82 10.83
C ASN A 54 -1.45 8.86 11.89
N LEU A 55 -1.08 7.58 11.76
CA LEU A 55 -1.37 6.51 12.71
C LEU A 55 -0.05 6.01 13.29
N ASP A 56 0.30 6.46 14.49
CA ASP A 56 1.59 6.16 15.12
C ASP A 56 1.39 5.54 16.51
N ILE A 57 1.54 4.22 16.60
CA ILE A 57 1.37 3.48 17.85
C ILE A 57 2.47 3.86 18.86
N PHE A 58 3.69 4.15 18.40
CA PHE A 58 4.80 4.49 19.29
C PHE A 58 4.56 5.81 20.02
N MET A 59 4.04 6.82 19.31
CA MET A 59 3.81 8.14 19.90
C MET A 59 2.49 8.26 20.66
N THR A 60 1.44 7.59 20.20
CA THR A 60 0.07 7.82 20.70
C THR A 60 -0.54 6.62 21.42
N GLY A 61 0.00 5.42 21.24
CA GLY A 61 -0.54 4.17 21.75
C GLY A 61 -1.68 3.60 20.88
N GLU A 62 -2.01 2.34 21.12
CA GLU A 62 -2.99 1.59 20.33
C GLU A 62 -4.40 2.17 20.40
N ASP A 63 -4.86 2.57 21.59
CA ASP A 63 -6.22 3.07 21.80
C ASP A 63 -6.45 4.39 21.06
N ALA A 64 -5.48 5.29 21.09
CA ALA A 64 -5.57 6.55 20.37
C ALA A 64 -5.55 6.31 18.84
N VAL A 65 -4.74 5.38 18.35
CA VAL A 65 -4.73 4.98 16.93
C VAL A 65 -6.10 4.44 16.49
N ARG A 66 -6.74 3.58 17.30
CA ARG A 66 -8.11 3.09 17.01
C ARG A 66 -9.13 4.24 16.93
N GLN A 67 -9.07 5.16 17.90
CA GLN A 67 -9.98 6.31 17.94
C GLN A 67 -9.79 7.25 16.75
N ILE A 68 -8.53 7.57 16.40
CA ILE A 68 -8.20 8.41 15.23
C ILE A 68 -8.72 7.74 13.96
N PHE A 69 -8.44 6.43 13.78
CA PHE A 69 -8.87 5.68 12.62
C PHE A 69 -10.40 5.68 12.49
N GLU A 70 -11.13 5.37 13.56
CA GLU A 70 -12.60 5.35 13.59
C GLU A 70 -13.18 6.73 13.30
N MET A 71 -12.68 7.77 13.97
CA MET A 71 -13.16 9.16 13.84
C MET A 71 -13.09 9.65 12.39
N TYR A 72 -11.93 9.49 11.75
CA TYR A 72 -11.70 10.04 10.41
C TYR A 72 -12.14 9.13 9.26
N SER A 73 -12.51 7.89 9.58
CA SER A 73 -13.14 6.96 8.62
C SER A 73 -14.66 7.14 8.52
N GLN A 74 -15.29 7.84 9.46
CA GLN A 74 -16.76 8.04 9.45
C GLN A 74 -17.22 8.80 8.21
N GLY A 75 -18.28 8.31 7.56
CA GLY A 75 -18.84 8.91 6.36
C GLY A 75 -18.00 8.72 5.09
N ARG A 76 -16.95 7.86 5.14
CA ARG A 76 -16.14 7.49 3.98
C ARG A 76 -16.52 6.11 3.45
N ASP A 77 -16.32 5.91 2.15
CA ASP A 77 -16.64 4.63 1.51
C ASP A 77 -15.55 3.59 1.78
N ILE A 78 -14.30 4.03 1.84
CA ILE A 78 -13.14 3.19 2.11
C ILE A 78 -12.04 3.97 2.83
N SER A 79 -11.36 3.30 3.76
CA SER A 79 -10.13 3.80 4.40
C SER A 79 -8.91 3.14 3.77
N VAL A 80 -7.98 3.95 3.29
CA VAL A 80 -6.70 3.49 2.71
C VAL A 80 -5.56 3.95 3.61
N VAL A 81 -4.84 2.99 4.17
CA VAL A 81 -3.69 3.24 5.04
C VAL A 81 -2.41 2.93 4.28
N GLU A 82 -1.52 3.90 4.14
CA GLU A 82 -0.18 3.66 3.59
C GLU A 82 0.80 3.30 4.68
N GLY A 83 1.46 2.15 4.54
CA GLY A 83 2.49 1.65 5.45
C GLY A 83 3.83 2.40 5.34
N VAL A 84 4.69 2.17 6.31
CA VAL A 84 6.06 2.69 6.36
C VAL A 84 7.06 1.54 6.27
N MET A 85 8.25 1.75 5.68
CA MET A 85 9.32 0.74 5.52
C MET A 85 8.82 -0.58 4.94
N GLY A 86 9.35 -1.73 5.34
CA GLY A 86 8.77 -3.05 5.09
C GLY A 86 7.67 -3.38 6.11
N LEU A 87 6.82 -4.33 5.77
CA LEU A 87 5.64 -4.72 6.57
C LEU A 87 5.99 -5.02 8.03
N TYR A 88 7.10 -5.70 8.27
CA TYR A 88 7.54 -6.14 9.60
C TYR A 88 8.65 -5.29 10.19
N ASP A 89 9.09 -4.24 9.48
CA ASP A 89 10.15 -3.36 9.95
C ASP A 89 9.61 -2.40 11.02
N GLY A 90 10.22 -2.43 12.20
CA GLY A 90 9.83 -1.62 13.34
C GLY A 90 11.01 -1.43 14.31
N ILE A 91 10.73 -1.17 15.58
CA ILE A 91 11.74 -0.96 16.61
C ILE A 91 12.11 -2.31 17.24
N GLY A 92 13.39 -2.70 17.15
CA GLY A 92 13.86 -3.98 17.70
C GLY A 92 13.48 -5.19 16.84
N ASN A 93 13.53 -6.39 17.43
CA ASN A 93 13.38 -7.67 16.73
C ASN A 93 12.05 -8.40 17.07
N GLU A 94 11.21 -7.81 17.90
CA GLU A 94 9.94 -8.39 18.29
C GLU A 94 8.88 -8.15 17.21
N LYS A 95 7.82 -8.98 17.20
CA LYS A 95 6.71 -8.81 16.24
C LYS A 95 5.80 -7.64 16.59
N ASP A 96 5.67 -7.30 17.89
CA ASP A 96 4.91 -6.15 18.37
C ASP A 96 5.86 -4.96 18.56
N ASN A 97 6.34 -4.42 17.44
CA ASN A 97 7.49 -3.53 17.35
C ASN A 97 7.16 -2.19 16.66
N PHE A 98 5.90 -1.74 16.74
CA PHE A 98 5.42 -0.50 16.11
C PHE A 98 5.54 -0.47 14.58
N SER A 99 5.72 -1.64 13.97
CA SER A 99 5.74 -1.80 12.50
C SER A 99 4.35 -1.62 11.88
N THR A 100 4.33 -1.56 10.56
CA THR A 100 3.08 -1.59 9.79
C THR A 100 2.25 -2.86 10.10
N ALA A 101 2.90 -4.00 10.32
CA ALA A 101 2.23 -5.24 10.73
C ALA A 101 1.58 -5.14 12.12
N HIS A 102 2.24 -4.47 13.08
CA HIS A 102 1.65 -4.22 14.39
C HIS A 102 0.37 -3.37 14.25
N LEU A 103 0.40 -2.30 13.48
CA LEU A 103 -0.77 -1.49 13.21
C LEU A 103 -1.87 -2.28 12.49
N ALA A 104 -1.52 -3.14 11.53
CA ALA A 104 -2.50 -3.98 10.84
C ALA A 104 -3.27 -4.88 11.80
N ARG A 105 -2.60 -5.45 12.80
CA ARG A 105 -3.25 -6.26 13.85
C ARG A 105 -4.11 -5.42 14.79
N VAL A 106 -3.59 -4.25 15.22
CA VAL A 106 -4.32 -3.32 16.10
C VAL A 106 -5.65 -2.89 15.48
N LEU A 107 -5.67 -2.62 14.19
CA LEU A 107 -6.86 -2.18 13.47
C LEU A 107 -7.67 -3.33 12.85
N ASP A 108 -7.18 -4.58 12.93
CA ASP A 108 -7.76 -5.73 12.21
C ASP A 108 -8.03 -5.38 10.74
N ILE A 109 -7.00 -4.84 10.06
CA ILE A 109 -7.10 -4.34 8.69
C ILE A 109 -6.39 -5.29 7.71
N PRO A 110 -7.03 -5.70 6.60
CA PRO A 110 -6.39 -6.53 5.60
C PRO A 110 -5.26 -5.79 4.90
N VAL A 111 -4.16 -6.51 4.65
CA VAL A 111 -2.95 -5.98 4.01
C VAL A 111 -2.90 -6.38 2.54
N ILE A 112 -2.64 -5.40 1.68
CA ILE A 112 -2.20 -5.60 0.30
C ILE A 112 -0.68 -5.42 0.29
N LEU A 113 0.04 -6.49 -0.06
CA LEU A 113 1.49 -6.51 -0.07
C LEU A 113 2.03 -6.08 -1.45
N VAL A 114 2.79 -5.00 -1.49
CA VAL A 114 3.47 -4.53 -2.70
C VAL A 114 4.85 -5.16 -2.78
N VAL A 115 5.08 -5.92 -3.85
CA VAL A 115 6.32 -6.65 -4.09
C VAL A 115 7.03 -6.14 -5.33
N ASN A 116 8.32 -5.86 -5.23
CA ASN A 116 9.10 -5.40 -6.38
C ASN A 116 9.44 -6.58 -7.30
N ALA A 117 8.89 -6.59 -8.50
CA ALA A 117 9.06 -7.64 -9.51
C ALA A 117 10.28 -7.42 -10.45
N LYS A 118 11.18 -6.48 -10.11
CA LYS A 118 12.38 -6.22 -10.91
C LYS A 118 13.39 -7.37 -10.79
N ALA A 119 13.75 -7.97 -11.93
CA ALA A 119 14.79 -9.02 -12.01
C ALA A 119 14.52 -10.26 -11.14
N ILE A 120 13.26 -10.64 -10.97
CA ILE A 120 12.81 -11.82 -10.21
C ILE A 120 11.91 -12.69 -11.08
N SER A 121 11.85 -13.97 -10.78
CA SER A 121 10.94 -14.96 -11.39
C SER A 121 10.22 -15.71 -10.27
N THR A 122 10.12 -17.03 -10.32
CA THR A 122 9.39 -17.86 -9.33
C THR A 122 9.80 -17.60 -7.88
N SER A 123 11.01 -17.08 -7.61
CA SER A 123 11.47 -16.70 -6.25
C SER A 123 10.57 -15.65 -5.58
N ILE A 124 9.79 -14.88 -6.35
CA ILE A 124 8.81 -13.94 -5.79
C ILE A 124 7.75 -14.65 -4.93
N ALA A 125 7.38 -15.89 -5.31
CA ALA A 125 6.45 -16.69 -4.53
C ALA A 125 7.04 -17.10 -3.18
N ALA A 126 8.35 -17.39 -3.12
CA ALA A 126 9.03 -17.69 -1.85
C ALA A 126 9.09 -16.45 -0.93
N GLU A 127 9.33 -15.26 -1.51
CA GLU A 127 9.28 -13.99 -0.77
C GLU A 127 7.89 -13.76 -0.17
N VAL A 128 6.84 -13.82 -0.98
CA VAL A 128 5.45 -13.65 -0.53
C VAL A 128 5.05 -14.69 0.51
N LEU A 129 5.43 -15.96 0.31
CA LEU A 129 5.17 -17.02 1.26
C LEU A 129 5.84 -16.75 2.61
N GLY A 130 7.09 -16.29 2.60
CA GLY A 130 7.81 -15.89 3.80
C GLY A 130 7.06 -14.81 4.57
N PHE A 131 6.59 -13.77 3.91
CA PHE A 131 5.78 -12.71 4.52
C PHE A 131 4.47 -13.23 5.10
N LYS A 132 3.76 -14.13 4.40
CA LYS A 132 2.53 -14.76 4.87
C LYS A 132 2.75 -15.58 6.14
N MET A 133 3.81 -16.38 6.18
CA MET A 133 4.08 -17.32 7.27
C MET A 133 4.79 -16.68 8.47
N PHE A 134 5.39 -15.50 8.30
CA PHE A 134 6.16 -14.85 9.35
C PHE A 134 5.29 -14.46 10.56
N ASP A 135 4.08 -13.94 10.32
CA ASP A 135 3.09 -13.70 11.38
C ASP A 135 1.67 -13.96 10.86
N GLU A 136 1.11 -15.11 11.25
CA GLU A 136 -0.23 -15.55 10.85
C GLU A 136 -1.38 -14.65 11.35
N ARG A 137 -1.10 -13.77 12.33
CA ARG A 137 -2.03 -12.78 12.83
C ARG A 137 -2.24 -11.63 11.84
N VAL A 138 -1.36 -11.48 10.85
CA VAL A 138 -1.46 -10.45 9.80
C VAL A 138 -2.19 -11.03 8.60
N ASN A 139 -3.34 -10.46 8.27
CA ASN A 139 -4.15 -10.90 7.14
C ASN A 139 -3.63 -10.29 5.83
N ILE A 140 -2.64 -10.94 5.18
CA ILE A 140 -2.20 -10.56 3.83
C ILE A 140 -3.24 -11.08 2.83
N LYS A 141 -4.12 -10.20 2.38
CA LYS A 141 -5.28 -10.55 1.54
C LYS A 141 -4.95 -10.60 0.06
N GLY A 142 -3.97 -9.82 -0.39
CA GLY A 142 -3.60 -9.73 -1.80
C GLY A 142 -2.20 -9.21 -2.03
N VAL A 143 -1.72 -9.34 -3.26
CA VAL A 143 -0.41 -8.88 -3.71
C VAL A 143 -0.56 -7.98 -4.93
N ILE A 144 0.18 -6.87 -4.97
CA ILE A 144 0.38 -6.06 -6.18
C ILE A 144 1.86 -6.13 -6.56
N LEU A 145 2.13 -6.49 -7.82
CA LEU A 145 3.49 -6.62 -8.36
C LEU A 145 3.93 -5.30 -8.98
N ASN A 146 4.96 -4.68 -8.42
CA ASN A 146 5.50 -3.41 -8.93
C ASN A 146 6.71 -3.62 -9.84
N ASN A 147 6.97 -2.69 -10.77
CA ASN A 147 8.07 -2.71 -11.74
C ASN A 147 8.01 -3.88 -12.74
N VAL A 148 6.84 -4.30 -13.13
CA VAL A 148 6.65 -5.37 -14.11
C VAL A 148 6.95 -4.86 -15.52
N SER A 149 7.79 -5.56 -16.27
CA SER A 149 8.26 -5.11 -17.59
C SER A 149 7.32 -5.50 -18.75
N SER A 150 6.43 -6.47 -18.56
CA SER A 150 5.50 -6.92 -19.59
C SER A 150 4.33 -7.71 -19.01
N GLN A 151 3.21 -7.74 -19.73
CA GLN A 151 2.04 -8.54 -19.39
C GLN A 151 2.39 -10.03 -19.26
N LYS A 152 3.20 -10.57 -20.17
CA LYS A 152 3.64 -11.97 -20.11
C LYS A 152 4.40 -12.29 -18.82
N LEU A 153 5.26 -11.37 -18.36
CA LEU A 153 5.97 -11.55 -17.09
C LEU A 153 4.97 -11.53 -15.92
N TYR A 154 4.02 -10.58 -15.93
CA TYR A 154 2.98 -10.51 -14.91
C TYR A 154 2.23 -11.84 -14.77
N GLU A 155 1.75 -12.41 -15.88
CA GLU A 155 1.01 -13.67 -15.87
C GLU A 155 1.82 -14.82 -15.27
N SER A 156 3.09 -14.93 -15.63
CA SER A 156 3.99 -15.95 -15.07
C SER A 156 4.23 -15.76 -13.57
N LEU A 157 4.44 -14.52 -13.11
CA LEU A 157 4.65 -14.22 -11.70
C LEU A 157 3.37 -14.42 -10.89
N LYS A 158 2.22 -14.00 -11.43
CA LYS A 158 0.90 -14.21 -10.84
C LYS A 158 0.64 -15.70 -10.61
N GLU A 159 0.83 -16.53 -11.64
CA GLU A 159 0.65 -17.99 -11.53
C GLU A 159 1.53 -18.58 -10.39
N ALA A 160 2.79 -18.16 -10.33
CA ALA A 160 3.71 -18.64 -9.29
C ALA A 160 3.23 -18.22 -7.89
N VAL A 161 2.88 -16.93 -7.68
CA VAL A 161 2.41 -16.43 -6.38
C VAL A 161 1.14 -17.15 -5.97
N GLU A 162 0.10 -17.16 -6.81
CA GLU A 162 -1.19 -17.76 -6.48
C GLU A 162 -1.07 -19.27 -6.20
N LYS A 163 -0.29 -19.99 -7.01
CA LYS A 163 -0.09 -21.43 -6.87
C LYS A 163 0.59 -21.82 -5.56
N TYR A 164 1.67 -21.12 -5.19
CA TYR A 164 2.50 -21.52 -4.05
C TYR A 164 2.11 -20.86 -2.72
N THR A 165 1.40 -19.73 -2.77
CA THR A 165 1.02 -18.99 -1.55
C THR A 165 -0.47 -19.01 -1.26
N GLY A 166 -1.31 -19.26 -2.26
CA GLY A 166 -2.76 -19.14 -2.17
C GLY A 166 -3.23 -17.69 -1.98
N ILE A 167 -2.34 -16.69 -2.16
CA ILE A 167 -2.70 -15.27 -2.10
C ILE A 167 -2.96 -14.77 -3.51
N GLU A 168 -4.06 -14.04 -3.70
CA GLU A 168 -4.45 -13.48 -4.99
C GLU A 168 -3.52 -12.34 -5.42
N CYS A 169 -3.11 -12.33 -6.71
CA CYS A 169 -2.48 -11.18 -7.34
C CYS A 169 -3.55 -10.23 -7.88
N LEU A 170 -3.68 -9.08 -7.23
CA LEU A 170 -4.68 -8.05 -7.53
C LEU A 170 -4.33 -7.18 -8.74
N GLY A 171 -3.12 -7.33 -9.26
CA GLY A 171 -2.66 -6.60 -10.42
C GLY A 171 -1.18 -6.28 -10.38
N TYR A 172 -0.75 -5.39 -11.25
CA TYR A 172 0.64 -4.96 -11.34
C TYR A 172 0.76 -3.48 -11.71
N ILE A 173 1.91 -2.91 -11.36
CA ILE A 173 2.32 -1.58 -11.81
C ILE A 173 3.42 -1.78 -12.86
N PRO A 174 3.24 -1.26 -14.09
CA PRO A 174 4.24 -1.38 -15.13
C PRO A 174 5.50 -0.59 -14.76
N ARG A 175 6.65 -1.07 -15.25
CA ARG A 175 7.88 -0.30 -15.15
C ARG A 175 7.76 0.96 -15.99
N ASN A 176 7.66 2.12 -15.34
CA ASN A 176 7.53 3.42 -16.00
C ASN A 176 8.31 4.46 -15.20
N GLU A 177 9.22 5.17 -15.86
CA GLU A 177 10.04 6.21 -15.23
C GLU A 177 9.21 7.42 -14.77
N GLN A 178 8.05 7.66 -15.39
CA GLN A 178 7.12 8.71 -14.98
C GLN A 178 6.39 8.41 -13.65
N LEU A 179 6.42 7.13 -13.22
CA LEU A 179 5.87 6.70 -11.93
C LEU A 179 6.90 6.76 -10.80
N ALA A 180 8.17 6.90 -11.12
CA ALA A 180 9.20 7.05 -10.13
C ALA A 180 8.97 8.39 -9.41
N THR A 181 8.41 8.32 -8.20
CA THR A 181 8.54 9.41 -7.25
C THR A 181 10.03 9.66 -7.07
N GLU A 182 10.50 10.86 -7.35
CA GLU A 182 11.91 11.22 -7.16
C GLU A 182 12.32 10.81 -5.75
N SER A 183 13.34 9.96 -5.65
CA SER A 183 13.80 9.42 -4.40
C SER A 183 14.11 10.57 -3.44
N ARG A 184 13.74 10.39 -2.19
CA ARG A 184 13.92 11.33 -1.08
C ARG A 184 15.39 11.68 -0.89
N HIS A 185 15.94 12.55 -1.71
CA HIS A 185 17.16 13.29 -1.36
C HIS A 185 16.73 14.57 -0.64
N LEU A 186 17.52 14.99 0.33
CA LEU A 186 17.39 16.25 1.08
C LEU A 186 16.95 17.40 0.14
N GLY A 187 15.67 17.80 0.20
CA GLY A 187 15.08 18.73 -0.75
C GLY A 187 13.73 18.22 -1.27
N LEU A 188 12.90 17.73 -0.38
CA LEU A 188 11.60 17.13 -0.60
C LEU A 188 10.67 18.08 -1.38
N LYS A 189 10.35 17.70 -2.61
CA LYS A 189 9.24 18.34 -3.33
C LYS A 189 7.94 18.00 -2.65
N GLN A 190 7.25 19.02 -2.16
CA GLN A 190 5.89 18.90 -1.69
C GLN A 190 4.95 18.70 -2.90
N ALA A 191 3.81 18.03 -2.68
CA ALA A 191 2.84 17.73 -3.72
C ALA A 191 2.36 18.92 -4.55
N PHE A 192 2.49 20.14 -4.02
CA PHE A 192 2.09 21.39 -4.68
C PHE A 192 3.05 21.86 -5.80
N GLU A 193 4.22 21.23 -5.94
CA GLU A 193 5.24 21.60 -6.92
C GLU A 193 5.20 20.74 -8.19
N GLU A 194 4.31 19.75 -8.26
CA GLU A 194 4.18 18.81 -9.39
C GLU A 194 2.94 19.12 -10.26
N ASP A 195 2.97 18.69 -11.53
CA ASP A 195 1.77 18.66 -12.40
C ASP A 195 0.82 17.53 -11.98
N ASN A 196 0.08 17.80 -10.91
CA ASN A 196 -0.76 16.80 -10.24
C ASN A 196 -1.94 16.33 -11.10
N ALA A 197 -2.48 17.18 -11.98
CA ALA A 197 -3.61 16.81 -12.84
C ALA A 197 -3.23 15.71 -13.83
N ARG A 198 -2.07 15.85 -14.49
CA ARG A 198 -1.55 14.85 -15.42
C ARG A 198 -1.19 13.53 -14.72
N LYS A 199 -0.61 13.63 -13.52
CA LYS A 199 -0.22 12.47 -12.72
C LYS A 199 -1.45 11.71 -12.23
N GLN A 200 -2.50 12.42 -11.82
CA GLN A 200 -3.76 11.81 -11.39
C GLN A 200 -4.46 11.08 -12.54
N GLU A 201 -4.44 11.62 -13.75
CA GLU A 201 -5.01 10.97 -14.93
C GLU A 201 -4.25 9.67 -15.27
N LEU A 202 -2.92 9.72 -15.28
CA LEU A 202 -2.07 8.54 -15.45
C LEU A 202 -2.35 7.46 -14.37
N PHE A 203 -2.51 7.85 -13.13
CA PHE A 203 -2.80 6.93 -12.03
C PHE A 203 -4.17 6.25 -12.20
N LYS A 204 -5.19 7.00 -12.62
CA LYS A 204 -6.52 6.43 -12.93
C LYS A 204 -6.46 5.44 -14.10
N GLU A 205 -5.70 5.77 -15.13
CA GLU A 205 -5.50 4.88 -16.29
C GLU A 205 -4.81 3.56 -15.87
N ILE A 206 -3.76 3.64 -15.07
CA ILE A 206 -3.07 2.44 -14.55
C ILE A 206 -4.00 1.63 -13.66
N ALA A 207 -4.76 2.27 -12.77
CA ALA A 207 -5.71 1.58 -11.93
C ALA A 207 -6.76 0.79 -12.74
N GLN A 208 -7.28 1.39 -13.81
CA GLN A 208 -8.28 0.76 -14.67
C GLN A 208 -7.71 -0.40 -15.50
N ASN A 209 -6.48 -0.24 -16.00
CA ASN A 209 -5.90 -1.19 -16.96
C ASN A 209 -5.07 -2.31 -16.28
N CYS A 210 -4.52 -2.06 -15.11
CA CYS A 210 -3.53 -2.95 -14.48
C CYS A 210 -3.95 -3.48 -13.11
N LEU A 211 -4.98 -2.90 -12.46
CA LEU A 211 -5.47 -3.34 -11.16
C LEU A 211 -6.89 -3.89 -11.27
N ASN A 212 -7.20 -4.94 -10.54
CA ASN A 212 -8.52 -5.58 -10.54
C ASN A 212 -9.45 -4.95 -9.49
N LEU A 213 -9.75 -3.66 -9.63
CA LEU A 213 -10.52 -2.88 -8.65
C LEU A 213 -11.97 -3.35 -8.46
N GLU A 214 -12.59 -4.00 -9.46
CA GLU A 214 -13.97 -4.49 -9.34
C GLU A 214 -14.08 -5.68 -8.38
N ARG A 215 -13.06 -6.53 -8.33
CA ARG A 215 -12.97 -7.60 -7.32
C ARG A 215 -12.66 -7.04 -5.94
N ASP A 216 -11.82 -6.00 -5.86
CA ASP A 216 -11.51 -5.34 -4.60
C ASP A 216 -12.74 -4.69 -3.96
N ARG A 217 -13.68 -4.18 -4.74
CA ARG A 217 -14.97 -3.68 -4.22
C ARG A 217 -15.84 -4.77 -3.57
N LYS A 218 -15.66 -6.06 -3.94
CA LYS A 218 -16.46 -7.19 -3.44
C LYS A 218 -15.70 -8.12 -2.48
N SER A 219 -14.38 -8.19 -2.56
CA SER A 219 -13.56 -9.18 -1.83
C SER A 219 -12.68 -8.58 -0.73
N VAL A 220 -12.57 -7.27 -0.62
CA VAL A 220 -11.86 -6.55 0.45
C VAL A 220 -12.83 -6.14 1.58
N VAL A 221 -14.01 -6.74 1.59
CA VAL A 221 -15.03 -6.57 2.66
C VAL A 221 -15.14 -7.84 3.46
#